data_b8f77ce93e07340d9f126d6f5ac57a3d
#
_entry.id   b8f77ce93e07340d9f126d6f5ac57a3d
#
_cell.length_a   1.000
_cell.length_b   1.000
_cell.length_c   1.000
_cell.angle_alpha   90.00
_cell.angle_beta   90.00
_cell.angle_gamma   90.00
#
_symmetry.space_group_name_H-M   'P 1'
#
loop_
_entity.id
_entity.type
_entity.pdbx_description
1 polymer ?
#
loop_
_entity_poly.entity_id
_entity_poly.type
_entity_poly.pdbx_seq_one_letter_code
_entity_poly.pdbx_strand_id
1 'polypeptide(L)'
;MKFQGTQKVLAGFIAGALITGGIATAATSNSGTVQACVDTRTKVMYLAVNDTCSKNRTLVNLSSATGIDAKSVAAAVTPSVVSIAVTTRTGGGTGSGSIYKTSSSESFIITNNHVIEEAVTSGTIEVELLNGNVLPATIVGRDIAYDIAVLRVTTGNLPVIKLGDSTKVSVGDPVLAIGSPLGLASTVTSGIISALNRPVITGSDGLESYVNAIQTDAAINPGNSGGALVDVAGRLIGVNSAIATLSSGGVSGSIGLGFSIPINEAKRVIEEIIATGKSTRPVLGVFFDQTYTGIGAKILRLSP
;
A
#
# COMPACT_ATOMS: atom_id res chain seq x y z
N MET A 1 -48.43 29.69 -2.46
CA MET A 1 -48.31 28.68 -3.52
C MET A 1 -48.26 27.30 -2.88
N LYS A 2 -49.28 26.48 -3.15
CA LYS A 2 -49.48 25.20 -2.46
C LYS A 2 -48.63 24.09 -3.06
N PHE A 3 -47.87 23.41 -2.26
CA PHE A 3 -47.12 22.21 -2.61
C PHE A 3 -48.07 21.05 -2.98
N GLN A 4 -48.35 20.88 -4.26
CA GLN A 4 -49.14 19.71 -4.78
C GLN A 4 -48.24 18.64 -5.47
N GLY A 5 -46.92 18.82 -5.46
CA GLY A 5 -45.98 17.92 -6.13
C GLY A 5 -45.60 16.65 -5.31
N THR A 6 -45.52 16.79 -4.01
CA THR A 6 -44.97 15.73 -3.13
C THR A 6 -45.91 14.54 -2.93
N GLN A 7 -47.23 14.78 -2.97
CA GLN A 7 -48.23 13.70 -2.78
C GLN A 7 -48.31 12.76 -4.00
N LYS A 8 -48.06 13.25 -5.21
CA LYS A 8 -48.10 12.41 -6.43
C LYS A 8 -46.90 11.49 -6.54
N VAL A 9 -45.70 11.92 -6.06
CA VAL A 9 -44.49 11.09 -6.04
C VAL A 9 -44.60 9.97 -5.00
N LEU A 10 -45.16 10.28 -3.84
CA LEU A 10 -45.40 9.28 -2.77
C LEU A 10 -46.42 8.22 -3.18
N ALA A 11 -47.51 8.62 -3.85
CA ALA A 11 -48.51 7.70 -4.38
C ALA A 11 -47.98 6.80 -5.49
N GLY A 12 -47.06 7.31 -6.36
CA GLY A 12 -46.39 6.51 -7.38
C GLY A 12 -45.44 5.48 -6.80
N PHE A 13 -44.73 5.81 -5.72
CA PHE A 13 -43.86 4.86 -5.03
C PHE A 13 -44.61 3.73 -4.33
N ILE A 14 -45.75 4.05 -3.68
CA ILE A 14 -46.62 3.05 -3.00
C ILE A 14 -47.29 2.15 -4.06
N ALA A 15 -47.78 2.70 -5.16
CA ALA A 15 -48.40 1.92 -6.23
C ALA A 15 -47.38 1.01 -6.96
N GLY A 16 -46.16 1.48 -7.16
CA GLY A 16 -45.05 0.66 -7.74
C GLY A 16 -44.69 -0.53 -6.83
N ALA A 17 -44.65 -0.32 -5.51
CA ALA A 17 -44.36 -1.37 -4.53
C ALA A 17 -45.45 -2.43 -4.43
N LEU A 18 -46.72 -2.06 -4.65
CA LEU A 18 -47.87 -2.97 -4.62
C LEU A 18 -48.02 -3.82 -5.87
N ILE A 19 -47.59 -3.29 -7.03
CA ILE A 19 -47.64 -4.03 -8.32
C ILE A 19 -46.52 -5.06 -8.45
N THR A 20 -45.41 -4.88 -7.75
CA THR A 20 -44.28 -5.83 -7.79
C THR A 20 -44.37 -6.94 -6.71
N GLY A 21 -45.45 -6.96 -5.90
CA GLY A 21 -45.87 -8.11 -5.09
C GLY A 21 -44.80 -8.66 -4.14
N GLY A 22 -44.20 -7.83 -3.31
CA GLY A 22 -43.36 -8.33 -2.22
C GLY A 22 -42.74 -7.22 -1.40
N ILE A 23 -43.04 -7.18 -0.11
CA ILE A 23 -42.22 -6.45 0.85
C ILE A 23 -40.89 -7.21 0.90
N ALA A 24 -39.85 -6.68 0.26
CA ALA A 24 -38.51 -7.21 0.39
C ALA A 24 -38.03 -6.94 1.81
N THR A 25 -38.23 -7.85 2.72
CA THR A 25 -37.46 -7.90 3.95
C THR A 25 -36.06 -8.37 3.55
N ALA A 26 -35.09 -7.48 3.59
CA ALA A 26 -33.70 -7.86 3.41
C ALA A 26 -33.31 -8.81 4.54
N ALA A 27 -33.25 -10.11 4.24
CA ALA A 27 -32.60 -11.05 5.13
C ALA A 27 -31.09 -10.75 5.01
N THR A 28 -30.53 -10.09 6.03
CA THR A 28 -29.08 -9.93 6.16
C THR A 28 -28.50 -11.30 6.47
N SER A 29 -27.95 -11.96 5.45
CA SER A 29 -27.01 -13.05 5.70
C SER A 29 -25.77 -12.45 6.39
N ASN A 30 -25.23 -13.15 7.36
CA ASN A 30 -24.06 -12.73 8.15
C ASN A 30 -22.77 -12.53 7.30
N SER A 31 -22.84 -12.68 5.99
CA SER A 31 -21.70 -12.58 5.05
C SER A 31 -21.60 -11.25 4.27
N GLY A 32 -22.53 -10.32 4.48
CA GLY A 32 -22.50 -9.01 3.78
C GLY A 32 -22.66 -9.06 2.26
N THR A 33 -22.88 -10.25 1.67
CA THR A 33 -23.12 -10.42 0.25
C THR A 33 -24.61 -10.46 -0.07
N VAL A 34 -25.07 -9.57 -0.94
CA VAL A 34 -26.43 -9.62 -1.49
C VAL A 34 -26.44 -10.60 -2.66
N GLN A 35 -27.29 -11.59 -2.59
CA GLN A 35 -27.44 -12.58 -3.68
C GLN A 35 -28.71 -12.30 -4.48
N ALA A 36 -28.61 -12.44 -5.79
CA ALA A 36 -29.73 -12.28 -6.71
C ALA A 36 -29.87 -13.50 -7.63
N CYS A 37 -31.09 -13.81 -7.99
CA CYS A 37 -31.42 -14.77 -9.01
C CYS A 37 -31.67 -14.05 -10.34
N VAL A 38 -30.85 -14.27 -11.34
CA VAL A 38 -30.99 -13.67 -12.68
C VAL A 38 -31.71 -14.64 -13.60
N ASP A 39 -32.85 -14.24 -14.15
CA ASP A 39 -33.58 -15.02 -15.16
C ASP A 39 -32.72 -15.15 -16.42
N THR A 40 -32.51 -16.39 -16.88
CA THR A 40 -31.59 -16.67 -17.98
C THR A 40 -32.05 -16.12 -19.33
N ARG A 41 -33.36 -15.93 -19.50
CA ARG A 41 -33.98 -15.44 -20.75
C ARG A 41 -34.24 -13.95 -20.72
N THR A 42 -34.93 -13.46 -19.65
CA THR A 42 -35.36 -12.07 -19.57
C THR A 42 -34.32 -11.16 -18.98
N LYS A 43 -33.27 -11.70 -18.32
CA LYS A 43 -32.21 -10.98 -17.60
C LYS A 43 -32.74 -10.15 -16.41
N VAL A 44 -33.98 -10.35 -16.02
CA VAL A 44 -34.54 -9.70 -14.83
C VAL A 44 -33.93 -10.29 -13.57
N MET A 45 -33.55 -9.43 -12.63
CA MET A 45 -33.00 -9.83 -11.34
C MET A 45 -34.10 -9.89 -10.27
N TYR A 46 -34.03 -10.92 -9.44
CA TYR A 46 -34.86 -11.13 -8.25
C TYR A 46 -33.94 -11.34 -7.06
N LEU A 47 -34.34 -10.88 -5.89
CA LEU A 47 -33.59 -11.16 -4.66
C LEU A 47 -33.57 -12.68 -4.41
N ALA A 48 -32.39 -13.25 -4.14
CA ALA A 48 -32.30 -14.66 -3.74
C ALA A 48 -32.83 -14.83 -2.31
N VAL A 49 -33.63 -15.85 -2.09
CA VAL A 49 -34.13 -16.21 -0.76
C VAL A 49 -33.48 -17.53 -0.35
N ASN A 50 -32.80 -17.53 0.79
CA ASN A 50 -32.05 -18.69 1.30
C ASN A 50 -31.03 -19.25 0.28
N ASP A 51 -30.34 -18.37 -0.44
CA ASP A 51 -29.27 -18.71 -1.38
C ASP A 51 -29.69 -19.68 -2.50
N THR A 52 -31.00 -19.74 -2.80
CA THR A 52 -31.57 -20.63 -3.80
C THR A 52 -32.34 -19.86 -4.87
N CYS A 53 -32.24 -20.36 -6.11
CA CYS A 53 -32.97 -19.82 -7.24
C CYS A 53 -33.95 -20.87 -7.81
N SER A 54 -35.12 -20.40 -8.27
CA SER A 54 -36.06 -21.26 -9.02
C SER A 54 -35.48 -21.69 -10.38
N LYS A 55 -36.07 -22.73 -10.99
CA LYS A 55 -35.70 -23.19 -12.34
C LYS A 55 -35.65 -22.03 -13.33
N ASN A 56 -34.67 -22.00 -14.22
CA ASN A 56 -34.40 -20.99 -15.24
C ASN A 56 -33.80 -19.67 -14.68
N ARG A 57 -33.29 -19.67 -13.45
CA ARG A 57 -32.57 -18.53 -12.87
C ARG A 57 -31.21 -18.96 -12.37
N THR A 58 -30.21 -18.11 -12.58
CA THR A 58 -28.85 -18.32 -12.12
C THR A 58 -28.59 -17.48 -10.88
N LEU A 59 -28.06 -18.09 -9.83
CA LEU A 59 -27.61 -17.37 -8.63
C LEU A 59 -26.40 -16.53 -8.97
N VAL A 60 -26.48 -15.24 -8.68
CA VAL A 60 -25.38 -14.28 -8.84
C VAL A 60 -25.15 -13.58 -7.51
N ASN A 61 -23.92 -13.58 -7.07
CA ASN A 61 -23.51 -12.77 -5.93
C ASN A 61 -23.39 -11.32 -6.38
N LEU A 62 -24.25 -10.47 -5.86
CA LEU A 62 -24.09 -9.03 -5.96
C LEU A 62 -23.18 -8.60 -4.81
N SER A 63 -21.92 -9.00 -4.85
CA SER A 63 -20.94 -8.33 -4.01
C SER A 63 -20.93 -6.86 -4.46
N SER A 64 -21.00 -5.94 -3.51
CA SER A 64 -20.75 -4.53 -3.81
C SER A 64 -19.43 -4.51 -4.58
N ALA A 65 -19.52 -4.13 -5.85
CA ALA A 65 -18.39 -4.11 -6.74
C ALA A 65 -17.27 -3.31 -6.09
N THR A 66 -16.07 -3.90 -6.05
CA THR A 66 -14.79 -3.19 -6.04
C THR A 66 -14.34 -2.44 -4.79
N GLY A 67 -14.89 -2.67 -3.62
CA GLY A 67 -14.26 -2.22 -2.38
C GLY A 67 -13.24 -3.25 -1.89
N ILE A 68 -12.07 -2.78 -1.45
CA ILE A 68 -11.15 -3.64 -0.70
C ILE A 68 -11.83 -4.06 0.62
N ASP A 69 -11.84 -5.35 0.93
CA ASP A 69 -12.17 -5.80 2.30
C ASP A 69 -10.99 -5.46 3.21
N ALA A 70 -10.94 -4.20 3.62
CA ALA A 70 -9.85 -3.64 4.39
C ALA A 70 -9.62 -4.43 5.69
N LYS A 71 -10.66 -4.95 6.32
CA LYS A 71 -10.56 -5.71 7.55
C LYS A 71 -9.84 -7.04 7.33
N SER A 72 -10.26 -7.81 6.33
CA SER A 72 -9.66 -9.11 6.03
C SER A 72 -8.24 -8.97 5.49
N VAL A 73 -8.00 -7.99 4.61
CA VAL A 73 -6.65 -7.70 4.08
C VAL A 73 -5.72 -7.24 5.19
N ALA A 74 -6.14 -6.30 6.04
CA ALA A 74 -5.35 -5.86 7.18
C ALA A 74 -4.99 -7.02 8.11
N ALA A 75 -5.95 -7.85 8.50
CA ALA A 75 -5.71 -9.01 9.37
C ALA A 75 -4.70 -10.01 8.77
N ALA A 76 -4.72 -10.19 7.44
CA ALA A 76 -3.80 -11.09 6.75
C ALA A 76 -2.38 -10.53 6.61
N VAL A 77 -2.23 -9.21 6.44
CA VAL A 77 -0.94 -8.56 6.12
C VAL A 77 -0.22 -8.05 7.36
N THR A 78 -0.95 -7.49 8.33
CA THR A 78 -0.37 -6.88 9.55
C THR A 78 0.67 -7.76 10.26
N PRO A 79 0.53 -9.10 10.37
CA PRO A 79 1.56 -9.93 11.00
C PRO A 79 2.92 -9.91 10.30
N SER A 80 2.98 -9.50 9.03
CA SER A 80 4.22 -9.38 8.25
C SER A 80 4.79 -7.96 8.22
N VAL A 81 4.12 -6.99 8.87
CA VAL A 81 4.61 -5.61 8.99
C VAL A 81 5.12 -5.38 10.41
N VAL A 82 6.24 -4.70 10.52
CA VAL A 82 6.97 -4.49 11.79
C VAL A 82 7.20 -3.01 12.05
N SER A 83 7.35 -2.65 13.32
CA SER A 83 7.89 -1.36 13.74
C SER A 83 9.42 -1.42 13.74
N ILE A 84 10.07 -0.33 13.38
CA ILE A 84 11.52 -0.18 13.43
C ILE A 84 11.83 1.03 14.30
N ALA A 85 12.61 0.82 15.34
CA ALA A 85 13.16 1.87 16.19
C ALA A 85 14.66 1.97 15.95
N VAL A 86 15.11 3.20 15.73
CA VAL A 86 16.53 3.55 15.60
C VAL A 86 16.91 4.41 16.78
N THR A 87 17.98 4.05 17.47
CA THR A 87 18.51 4.79 18.60
C THR A 87 19.98 5.13 18.37
N THR A 88 20.32 6.41 18.50
CA THR A 88 21.69 6.91 18.41
C THR A 88 22.04 7.70 19.68
N ARG A 89 23.29 8.16 19.82
CA ARG A 89 23.70 8.97 20.97
C ARG A 89 23.05 10.35 21.03
N THR A 90 22.58 10.86 19.90
CA THR A 90 22.05 12.24 19.76
C THR A 90 20.55 12.28 19.51
N GLY A 91 19.92 11.14 19.33
CA GLY A 91 18.49 11.05 19.04
C GLY A 91 18.10 9.68 18.55
N GLY A 92 17.00 9.60 17.83
CA GLY A 92 16.50 8.39 17.23
C GLY A 92 15.34 8.67 16.30
N GLY A 93 14.97 7.65 15.54
CA GLY A 93 13.86 7.69 14.62
C GLY A 93 13.01 6.43 14.70
N THR A 94 11.85 6.50 14.09
CA THR A 94 10.96 5.36 13.97
C THR A 94 10.46 5.22 12.53
N GLY A 95 10.24 4.00 12.11
CA GLY A 95 9.64 3.68 10.83
C GLY A 95 8.99 2.32 10.87
N SER A 96 8.71 1.81 9.72
CA SER A 96 8.09 0.51 9.51
C SER A 96 8.96 -0.37 8.62
N GLY A 97 8.68 -1.66 8.60
CA GLY A 97 9.28 -2.60 7.69
C GLY A 97 8.32 -3.72 7.32
N SER A 98 8.70 -4.49 6.30
CA SER A 98 7.96 -5.68 5.89
C SER A 98 8.88 -6.90 5.92
N ILE A 99 8.45 -8.00 6.53
CA ILE A 99 9.19 -9.26 6.55
C ILE A 99 9.15 -9.84 5.14
N TYR A 100 10.30 -9.80 4.47
CA TYR A 100 10.42 -10.14 3.05
C TYR A 100 10.78 -11.60 2.80
N LYS A 101 11.65 -12.16 3.64
CA LYS A 101 12.14 -13.53 3.52
C LYS A 101 12.47 -14.10 4.88
N THR A 102 12.26 -15.39 5.08
CA THR A 102 12.58 -16.09 6.33
C THR A 102 13.22 -17.44 6.05
N SER A 103 14.05 -17.89 6.98
CA SER A 103 14.56 -19.25 7.08
C SER A 103 14.16 -19.84 8.45
N SER A 104 14.72 -20.96 8.84
CA SER A 104 14.52 -21.52 10.19
C SER A 104 15.23 -20.74 11.30
N SER A 105 16.24 -19.91 10.96
CA SER A 105 17.11 -19.25 11.95
C SER A 105 17.16 -17.72 11.83
N GLU A 106 16.77 -17.16 10.69
CA GLU A 106 16.85 -15.73 10.45
C GLU A 106 15.74 -15.23 9.51
N SER A 107 15.47 -13.94 9.57
CA SER A 107 14.53 -13.27 8.68
C SER A 107 15.11 -11.96 8.18
N PHE A 108 14.74 -11.62 6.94
CA PHE A 108 15.10 -10.36 6.26
C PHE A 108 13.88 -9.45 6.22
N ILE A 109 14.09 -8.20 6.58
CA ILE A 109 13.08 -7.16 6.67
C ILE A 109 13.48 -6.04 5.72
N ILE A 110 12.56 -5.61 4.88
CA ILE A 110 12.75 -4.46 3.99
C ILE A 110 12.19 -3.21 4.64
N THR A 111 12.87 -2.09 4.44
CA THR A 111 12.47 -0.77 4.91
C THR A 111 13.07 0.31 3.99
N ASN A 112 12.85 1.58 4.31
CA ASN A 112 13.54 2.68 3.63
C ASN A 112 14.94 2.91 4.19
N ASN A 113 15.83 3.42 3.33
CA ASN A 113 17.18 3.84 3.76
C ASN A 113 17.10 4.97 4.80
N HIS A 114 16.28 5.99 4.56
CA HIS A 114 16.17 7.12 5.48
C HIS A 114 15.68 6.73 6.88
N VAL A 115 14.97 5.60 7.03
CA VAL A 115 14.54 5.11 8.35
C VAL A 115 15.73 4.67 9.19
N ILE A 116 16.79 4.13 8.55
CA ILE A 116 17.93 3.52 9.25
C ILE A 116 19.24 4.29 9.11
N GLU A 117 19.26 5.37 8.33
CA GLU A 117 20.52 6.03 7.95
C GLU A 117 21.30 6.58 9.15
N GLU A 118 20.61 7.08 10.20
CA GLU A 118 21.25 7.56 11.41
C GLU A 118 22.01 6.45 12.17
N ALA A 119 21.54 5.19 12.07
CA ALA A 119 22.19 4.04 12.72
C ALA A 119 23.39 3.49 11.94
N VAL A 120 23.62 3.90 10.70
CA VAL A 120 24.67 3.34 9.84
C VAL A 120 26.07 3.52 10.42
N THR A 121 26.33 4.68 11.03
CA THR A 121 27.66 5.01 11.60
C THR A 121 27.76 4.61 13.07
N SER A 122 26.72 4.85 13.83
CA SER A 122 26.67 4.53 15.27
C SER A 122 25.24 4.56 15.76
N GLY A 123 24.72 3.42 16.14
CA GLY A 123 23.34 3.30 16.65
C GLY A 123 22.92 1.84 16.75
N THR A 124 21.74 1.64 17.31
CA THR A 124 21.09 0.35 17.40
C THR A 124 19.76 0.40 16.64
N ILE A 125 19.41 -0.75 16.07
CA ILE A 125 18.14 -0.92 15.38
C ILE A 125 17.40 -2.05 16.07
N GLU A 126 16.18 -1.78 16.46
CA GLU A 126 15.27 -2.76 17.03
C GLU A 126 14.04 -2.91 16.13
N VAL A 127 13.60 -4.12 15.99
CA VAL A 127 12.41 -4.49 15.22
C VAL A 127 11.38 -5.06 16.18
N GLU A 128 10.22 -4.42 16.26
CA GLU A 128 9.10 -4.90 17.06
C GLU A 128 8.07 -5.60 16.17
N LEU A 129 7.77 -6.83 16.49
CA LEU A 129 6.77 -7.65 15.83
C LEU A 129 5.36 -7.32 16.34
N LEU A 130 4.32 -7.70 15.60
CA LEU A 130 2.92 -7.50 15.98
C LEU A 130 2.56 -8.04 17.38
N ASN A 131 3.23 -9.08 17.83
CA ASN A 131 3.01 -9.68 19.16
C ASN A 131 3.76 -8.97 20.31
N GLY A 132 4.44 -7.84 20.02
CA GLY A 132 5.21 -7.07 20.99
C GLY A 132 6.64 -7.58 21.24
N ASN A 133 7.07 -8.64 20.56
CA ASN A 133 8.45 -9.09 20.67
C ASN A 133 9.41 -8.11 19.98
N VAL A 134 10.41 -7.66 20.72
CA VAL A 134 11.45 -6.76 20.21
C VAL A 134 12.71 -7.58 19.91
N LEU A 135 13.21 -7.43 18.70
CA LEU A 135 14.35 -8.16 18.16
C LEU A 135 15.45 -7.17 17.74
N PRO A 136 16.72 -7.38 18.15
CA PRO A 136 17.82 -6.60 17.63
C PRO A 136 18.02 -6.94 16.14
N ALA A 137 18.23 -5.89 15.34
CA ALA A 137 18.42 -6.01 13.90
C ALA A 137 19.80 -5.50 13.46
N THR A 138 20.34 -6.11 12.40
CA THR A 138 21.56 -5.69 11.75
C THR A 138 21.30 -5.28 10.32
N ILE A 139 21.99 -4.23 9.83
CA ILE A 139 21.91 -3.80 8.45
C ILE A 139 22.64 -4.82 7.57
N VAL A 140 21.95 -5.41 6.60
CA VAL A 140 22.54 -6.26 5.57
C VAL A 140 23.16 -5.39 4.48
N GLY A 141 22.43 -4.38 4.03
CA GLY A 141 22.86 -3.39 3.08
C GLY A 141 21.77 -2.36 2.83
N ARG A 142 22.11 -1.34 2.06
CA ARG A 142 21.19 -0.24 1.73
C ARG A 142 21.49 0.35 0.37
N ASP A 143 20.50 0.98 -0.21
CA ASP A 143 20.60 1.78 -1.42
C ASP A 143 19.98 3.16 -1.15
N ILE A 144 20.84 4.18 -1.10
CA ILE A 144 20.41 5.57 -0.84
C ILE A 144 19.55 6.08 -1.99
N ALA A 145 19.92 5.73 -3.23
CA ALA A 145 19.28 6.23 -4.42
C ALA A 145 17.88 5.68 -4.66
N TYR A 146 17.62 4.42 -4.26
CA TYR A 146 16.29 3.82 -4.29
C TYR A 146 15.55 3.98 -2.96
N ASP A 147 16.20 4.57 -1.95
CA ASP A 147 15.68 4.68 -0.58
C ASP A 147 15.21 3.33 -0.02
N ILE A 148 16.00 2.28 -0.24
CA ILE A 148 15.72 0.90 0.23
C ILE A 148 16.85 0.43 1.16
N ALA A 149 16.47 -0.23 2.24
CA ALA A 149 17.40 -0.95 3.12
C ALA A 149 16.86 -2.34 3.45
N VAL A 150 17.79 -3.25 3.74
CA VAL A 150 17.48 -4.60 4.20
C VAL A 150 18.11 -4.80 5.56
N LEU A 151 17.27 -5.22 6.52
CA LEU A 151 17.68 -5.60 7.87
C LEU A 151 17.60 -7.12 8.03
N ARG A 152 18.40 -7.66 8.94
CA ARG A 152 18.37 -9.05 9.35
C ARG A 152 18.14 -9.14 10.85
N VAL A 153 17.24 -10.04 11.25
CA VAL A 153 17.04 -10.48 12.64
C VAL A 153 17.37 -11.98 12.76
N THR A 154 17.94 -12.39 13.90
CA THR A 154 18.33 -13.80 14.17
C THR A 154 17.15 -14.62 14.71
N THR A 155 15.98 -14.42 14.09
CA THR A 155 14.73 -15.13 14.40
C THR A 155 14.12 -15.59 13.08
N GLY A 156 13.91 -16.89 12.96
CA GLY A 156 13.32 -17.50 11.78
C GLY A 156 11.82 -17.73 11.89
N ASN A 157 11.24 -18.28 10.80
CA ASN A 157 9.83 -18.66 10.71
C ASN A 157 8.85 -17.51 10.96
N LEU A 158 9.25 -16.28 10.68
CA LEU A 158 8.37 -15.12 10.77
C LEU A 158 7.40 -15.07 9.56
N PRO A 159 6.19 -14.49 9.72
CA PRO A 159 5.23 -14.38 8.63
C PRO A 159 5.76 -13.44 7.54
N VAL A 160 5.90 -13.96 6.31
CA VAL A 160 6.43 -13.23 5.15
C VAL A 160 5.31 -12.56 4.39
N ILE A 161 5.54 -11.31 3.96
CA ILE A 161 4.60 -10.58 3.12
C ILE A 161 4.55 -11.19 1.70
N LYS A 162 3.36 -11.32 1.15
CA LYS A 162 3.20 -11.81 -0.23
C LYS A 162 3.52 -10.71 -1.21
N LEU A 163 4.35 -11.00 -2.21
CA LEU A 163 4.68 -10.03 -3.25
C LEU A 163 3.59 -9.95 -4.31
N GLY A 164 3.25 -8.74 -4.69
CA GLY A 164 2.42 -8.41 -5.84
C GLY A 164 3.27 -8.13 -7.09
N ASP A 165 2.64 -7.47 -8.04
CA ASP A 165 3.25 -7.05 -9.30
C ASP A 165 2.87 -5.59 -9.58
N SER A 166 3.78 -4.66 -9.30
CA SER A 166 3.54 -3.23 -9.46
C SER A 166 3.43 -2.78 -10.93
N THR A 167 3.73 -3.65 -11.90
CA THR A 167 3.53 -3.34 -13.33
C THR A 167 2.09 -3.55 -13.79
N LYS A 168 1.27 -4.22 -12.96
CA LYS A 168 -0.14 -4.54 -13.28
C LYS A 168 -1.14 -3.64 -12.57
N VAL A 169 -0.67 -2.70 -11.78
CA VAL A 169 -1.54 -1.78 -11.07
C VAL A 169 -2.01 -0.66 -11.99
N SER A 170 -3.19 -0.14 -11.72
CA SER A 170 -3.83 0.92 -12.48
C SER A 170 -4.31 2.05 -11.58
N VAL A 171 -4.40 3.25 -12.12
CA VAL A 171 -5.05 4.38 -11.42
C VAL A 171 -6.49 4.02 -11.11
N GLY A 172 -6.90 4.22 -9.86
CA GLY A 172 -8.22 3.84 -9.35
C GLY A 172 -8.24 2.48 -8.63
N ASP A 173 -7.19 1.66 -8.70
CA ASP A 173 -7.13 0.40 -7.95
C ASP A 173 -7.15 0.67 -6.44
N PRO A 174 -8.00 -0.03 -5.67
CA PRO A 174 -8.05 0.12 -4.22
C PRO A 174 -6.80 -0.46 -3.56
N VAL A 175 -6.28 0.26 -2.56
CA VAL A 175 -5.07 -0.12 -1.83
C VAL A 175 -5.21 0.11 -0.33
N LEU A 176 -4.40 -0.60 0.46
CA LEU A 176 -4.14 -0.29 1.86
C LEU A 176 -2.67 0.09 2.04
N ALA A 177 -2.43 1.18 2.75
CA ALA A 177 -1.12 1.49 3.29
C ALA A 177 -1.07 1.02 4.75
N ILE A 178 -0.09 0.17 5.07
CA ILE A 178 0.09 -0.46 6.37
C ILE A 178 1.47 -0.11 6.89
N GLY A 179 1.52 0.39 8.11
CA GLY A 179 2.75 0.69 8.82
C GLY A 179 2.56 0.45 10.31
N SER A 180 3.63 0.58 11.08
CA SER A 180 3.64 0.43 12.54
C SER A 180 4.38 1.60 13.18
N PRO A 181 3.83 2.84 13.07
CA PRO A 181 4.48 4.01 13.61
C PRO A 181 4.51 3.97 15.14
N LEU A 182 5.64 4.36 15.74
CA LEU A 182 5.81 4.60 17.18
C LEU A 182 5.59 3.38 18.09
N GLY A 183 5.78 2.14 17.60
CA GLY A 183 5.48 0.94 18.40
C GLY A 183 3.99 0.80 18.74
N LEU A 184 3.13 1.62 18.15
CA LEU A 184 1.69 1.46 18.23
C LEU A 184 1.27 0.37 17.24
N ALA A 185 0.45 -0.55 17.69
CA ALA A 185 -0.08 -1.62 16.84
C ALA A 185 -0.52 -1.09 15.48
N SER A 186 -0.06 -1.73 14.44
CA SER A 186 -0.20 -1.41 13.01
C SER A 186 -1.27 -0.39 12.64
N THR A 187 -0.85 0.70 12.03
CA THR A 187 -1.75 1.69 11.41
C THR A 187 -2.10 1.22 10.00
N VAL A 188 -3.38 1.19 9.71
CA VAL A 188 -3.92 0.83 8.39
C VAL A 188 -4.72 2.02 7.85
N THR A 189 -4.38 2.47 6.66
CA THR A 189 -5.15 3.48 5.93
C THR A 189 -5.55 2.93 4.57
N SER A 190 -6.71 3.34 4.05
CA SER A 190 -7.22 2.91 2.77
C SER A 190 -7.32 4.07 1.78
N GLY A 191 -7.14 3.76 0.52
CA GLY A 191 -7.26 4.70 -0.58
C GLY A 191 -7.23 4.00 -1.91
N ILE A 192 -6.87 4.74 -2.96
CA ILE A 192 -6.69 4.24 -4.31
C ILE A 192 -5.29 4.61 -4.83
N ILE A 193 -4.88 4.00 -5.91
CA ILE A 193 -3.76 4.49 -6.71
C ILE A 193 -4.22 5.76 -7.43
N SER A 194 -3.64 6.91 -7.06
CA SER A 194 -4.00 8.22 -7.62
C SER A 194 -3.24 8.54 -8.90
N ALA A 195 -1.99 8.07 -9.01
CA ALA A 195 -1.15 8.20 -10.20
C ALA A 195 -0.02 7.19 -10.19
N LEU A 196 0.58 6.97 -11.36
CA LEU A 196 1.76 6.12 -11.56
C LEU A 196 2.91 6.94 -12.14
N ASN A 197 4.13 6.43 -12.00
CA ASN A 197 5.34 7.01 -12.55
C ASN A 197 5.57 8.46 -12.11
N ARG A 198 5.29 8.76 -10.85
CA ARG A 198 5.60 10.08 -10.29
C ARG A 198 7.08 10.18 -9.95
N PRO A 199 7.83 11.11 -10.57
CA PRO A 199 9.21 11.34 -10.18
C PRO A 199 9.24 11.96 -8.78
N VAL A 200 9.76 11.20 -7.82
CA VAL A 200 9.96 11.63 -6.44
C VAL A 200 11.45 11.66 -6.17
N ILE A 201 11.92 12.75 -5.58
CA ILE A 201 13.32 12.87 -5.17
C ILE A 201 13.49 12.10 -3.86
N THR A 202 14.46 11.20 -3.85
CA THR A 202 14.92 10.46 -2.67
C THR A 202 16.39 10.74 -2.45
N GLY A 203 16.87 10.49 -1.22
CA GLY A 203 18.25 10.78 -0.82
C GLY A 203 18.43 12.19 -0.26
N SER A 204 19.60 12.44 0.30
CA SER A 204 20.02 13.70 0.94
C SER A 204 21.46 14.05 0.56
N ASP A 205 21.88 15.29 0.85
CA ASP A 205 23.27 15.73 0.80
C ASP A 205 23.98 15.54 -0.56
N GLY A 206 23.28 15.82 -1.66
CA GLY A 206 23.85 15.75 -3.02
C GLY A 206 23.89 14.35 -3.62
N LEU A 207 23.31 13.35 -2.94
CA LEU A 207 23.05 12.00 -3.42
C LEU A 207 21.59 11.82 -3.83
N GLU A 208 20.95 12.90 -4.22
CA GLU A 208 19.55 12.88 -4.68
C GLU A 208 19.35 11.94 -5.87
N SER A 209 18.26 11.21 -5.82
CA SER A 209 17.84 10.31 -6.89
C SER A 209 16.35 10.45 -7.15
N TYR A 210 15.95 9.96 -8.31
CA TYR A 210 14.55 9.92 -8.69
C TYR A 210 14.05 8.49 -8.69
N VAL A 211 12.92 8.27 -8.01
CA VAL A 211 12.17 7.02 -8.04
C VAL A 211 10.85 7.27 -8.75
N ASN A 212 10.44 6.37 -9.63
CA ASN A 212 9.13 6.42 -10.27
C ASN A 212 8.06 5.91 -9.31
N ALA A 213 7.60 6.77 -8.40
CA ALA A 213 6.71 6.36 -7.33
C ALA A 213 5.27 6.09 -7.79
N ILE A 214 4.61 5.19 -7.08
CA ILE A 214 3.15 5.05 -7.04
C ILE A 214 2.63 6.15 -6.12
N GLN A 215 1.70 6.97 -6.61
CA GLN A 215 0.98 7.95 -5.78
C GLN A 215 -0.34 7.36 -5.31
N THR A 216 -0.67 7.56 -4.03
CA THR A 216 -1.94 7.14 -3.42
C THR A 216 -2.51 8.24 -2.54
N ASP A 217 -3.82 8.26 -2.35
CA ASP A 217 -4.52 9.11 -1.38
C ASP A 217 -4.69 8.41 -0.01
N ALA A 218 -4.33 7.12 0.09
CA ALA A 218 -4.16 6.46 1.39
C ALA A 218 -3.16 7.26 2.24
N ALA A 219 -3.52 7.59 3.47
CA ALA A 219 -2.71 8.47 4.32
C ALA A 219 -1.36 7.80 4.68
N ILE A 220 -0.26 8.34 4.15
CA ILE A 220 1.11 7.98 4.51
C ILE A 220 1.68 9.13 5.34
N ASN A 221 1.99 8.85 6.60
CA ASN A 221 2.52 9.79 7.58
C ASN A 221 3.90 9.32 8.08
N PRO A 222 4.69 10.19 8.75
CA PRO A 222 5.90 9.78 9.44
C PRO A 222 5.67 8.54 10.32
N GLY A 223 6.56 7.56 10.21
CA GLY A 223 6.42 6.25 10.84
C GLY A 223 5.83 5.17 9.91
N ASN A 224 5.07 5.52 8.88
CA ASN A 224 4.64 4.56 7.85
C ASN A 224 5.73 4.24 6.80
N SER A 225 6.81 5.04 6.74
CA SER A 225 7.96 4.81 5.86
C SER A 225 8.54 3.41 6.07
N GLY A 226 8.80 2.69 4.98
CA GLY A 226 9.26 1.30 4.98
C GLY A 226 8.15 0.26 5.12
N GLY A 227 6.94 0.68 5.48
CA GLY A 227 5.76 -0.17 5.54
C GLY A 227 5.23 -0.56 4.15
N ALA A 228 4.11 -1.25 4.12
CA ALA A 228 3.56 -1.87 2.93
C ALA A 228 2.45 -1.04 2.29
N LEU A 229 2.49 -0.85 0.96
CA LEU A 229 1.32 -0.58 0.14
C LEU A 229 0.87 -1.91 -0.46
N VAL A 230 -0.37 -2.32 -0.19
CA VAL A 230 -0.88 -3.63 -0.65
C VAL A 230 -2.15 -3.47 -1.48
N ASP A 231 -2.34 -4.43 -2.41
CA ASP A 231 -3.53 -4.56 -3.23
C ASP A 231 -4.69 -5.25 -2.49
N VAL A 232 -5.83 -5.40 -3.17
CA VAL A 232 -7.05 -6.07 -2.64
C VAL A 232 -6.84 -7.53 -2.21
N ALA A 233 -5.77 -8.19 -2.67
CA ALA A 233 -5.41 -9.55 -2.29
C ALA A 233 -4.36 -9.59 -1.17
N GLY A 234 -4.00 -8.44 -0.58
CA GLY A 234 -2.98 -8.32 0.46
C GLY A 234 -1.55 -8.55 -0.05
N ARG A 235 -1.29 -8.29 -1.34
CA ARG A 235 0.03 -8.45 -1.94
C ARG A 235 0.74 -7.10 -1.95
N LEU A 236 2.01 -7.09 -1.54
CA LEU A 236 2.87 -5.91 -1.53
C LEU A 236 3.09 -5.42 -2.96
N ILE A 237 2.63 -4.22 -3.28
CA ILE A 237 2.83 -3.54 -4.56
C ILE A 237 3.77 -2.35 -4.47
N GLY A 238 4.04 -1.86 -3.26
CA GLY A 238 4.98 -0.77 -3.03
C GLY A 238 5.47 -0.69 -1.59
N VAL A 239 6.62 -0.05 -1.39
CA VAL A 239 7.19 0.29 -0.08
C VAL A 239 6.86 1.75 0.21
N ASN A 240 6.10 2.02 1.27
CA ASN A 240 5.66 3.38 1.62
C ASN A 240 6.85 4.30 1.92
N SER A 241 6.80 5.55 1.46
CA SER A 241 7.81 6.56 1.77
C SER A 241 7.15 7.91 2.07
N ALA A 242 7.34 8.41 3.28
CA ALA A 242 6.76 9.68 3.73
C ALA A 242 7.62 10.92 3.39
N ILE A 243 8.81 10.74 2.80
CA ILE A 243 9.73 11.86 2.49
C ILE A 243 9.10 12.86 1.52
N ALA A 244 8.36 12.37 0.53
CA ALA A 244 7.82 13.20 -0.54
C ALA A 244 6.71 14.17 -0.08
N THR A 245 6.14 13.96 1.10
CA THR A 245 5.04 14.79 1.63
C THR A 245 5.51 16.00 2.44
N LEU A 246 6.78 16.04 2.84
CA LEU A 246 7.32 17.04 3.76
C LEU A 246 7.84 18.31 3.08
N SER A 247 7.97 18.34 1.75
CA SER A 247 8.60 19.47 1.02
C SER A 247 7.71 20.70 0.84
N SER A 248 6.48 20.69 1.32
CA SER A 248 5.52 21.78 1.11
C SER A 248 5.15 22.47 2.42
N GLY A 249 6.03 23.33 2.92
CA GLY A 249 5.59 24.44 3.79
C GLY A 249 5.16 24.08 5.23
N GLY A 250 5.81 23.16 5.91
CA GLY A 250 5.71 23.06 7.39
C GLY A 250 4.46 22.38 7.96
N VAL A 251 3.62 21.78 7.16
CA VAL A 251 2.48 20.96 7.64
C VAL A 251 2.94 19.51 7.75
N SER A 252 3.10 19.03 8.98
CA SER A 252 3.37 17.62 9.27
C SER A 252 2.07 16.81 9.11
N GLY A 253 2.00 15.90 8.12
CA GLY A 253 0.88 15.01 7.92
C GLY A 253 0.45 14.84 6.47
N SER A 254 -0.30 13.77 6.20
CA SER A 254 -0.80 13.46 4.86
C SER A 254 -1.91 14.44 4.46
N ILE A 255 -1.77 15.00 3.27
CA ILE A 255 -2.78 15.85 2.60
C ILE A 255 -3.46 15.12 1.44
N GLY A 256 -3.45 13.78 1.43
CA GLY A 256 -3.94 12.96 0.31
C GLY A 256 -2.90 12.75 -0.80
N LEU A 257 -1.63 13.02 -0.53
CA LEU A 257 -0.50 12.80 -1.42
C LEU A 257 0.50 11.88 -0.74
N GLY A 258 0.27 10.57 -0.84
CA GLY A 258 1.18 9.54 -0.38
C GLY A 258 1.99 8.96 -1.55
N PHE A 259 3.21 8.48 -1.28
CA PHE A 259 4.07 7.89 -2.30
C PHE A 259 4.63 6.55 -1.81
N SER A 260 4.76 5.61 -2.75
CA SER A 260 5.36 4.31 -2.47
C SER A 260 6.30 3.92 -3.60
N ILE A 261 7.43 3.32 -3.23
CA ILE A 261 8.42 2.80 -4.17
C ILE A 261 7.86 1.50 -4.77
N PRO A 262 7.70 1.37 -6.10
CA PRO A 262 7.13 0.18 -6.72
C PRO A 262 7.90 -1.08 -6.35
N ILE A 263 7.21 -2.15 -5.99
CA ILE A 263 7.86 -3.38 -5.52
C ILE A 263 8.75 -4.04 -6.59
N ASN A 264 8.39 -3.96 -7.87
CA ASN A 264 9.20 -4.55 -8.92
C ASN A 264 10.55 -3.83 -9.10
N GLU A 265 10.62 -2.52 -8.82
CA GLU A 265 11.89 -1.78 -8.79
C GLU A 265 12.67 -2.11 -7.52
N ALA A 266 12.02 -2.08 -6.36
CA ALA A 266 12.63 -2.40 -5.07
C ALA A 266 13.15 -3.84 -5.02
N LYS A 267 12.43 -4.82 -5.57
CA LYS A 267 12.77 -6.24 -5.54
C LYS A 267 14.18 -6.53 -6.06
N ARG A 268 14.57 -5.94 -7.19
CA ARG A 268 15.91 -6.15 -7.73
C ARG A 268 16.98 -5.69 -6.73
N VAL A 269 16.80 -4.52 -6.16
CA VAL A 269 17.72 -3.94 -5.16
C VAL A 269 17.77 -4.80 -3.91
N ILE A 270 16.62 -5.23 -3.40
CA ILE A 270 16.48 -6.07 -2.21
C ILE A 270 17.20 -7.41 -2.38
N GLU A 271 16.95 -8.12 -3.49
CA GLU A 271 17.56 -9.43 -3.76
C GLU A 271 19.08 -9.33 -3.92
N GLU A 272 19.57 -8.26 -4.57
CA GLU A 272 20.99 -8.02 -4.72
C GLU A 272 21.65 -7.72 -3.35
N ILE A 273 21.01 -6.90 -2.51
CA ILE A 273 21.50 -6.63 -1.15
C ILE A 273 21.52 -7.91 -0.30
N ILE A 274 20.47 -8.73 -0.35
CA ILE A 274 20.44 -10.00 0.40
C ILE A 274 21.57 -10.94 -0.04
N ALA A 275 21.87 -10.97 -1.35
CA ALA A 275 22.88 -11.86 -1.90
C ALA A 275 24.33 -11.38 -1.69
N THR A 276 24.56 -10.06 -1.73
CA THR A 276 25.91 -9.49 -1.82
C THR A 276 26.23 -8.43 -0.76
N GLY A 277 25.26 -7.98 -0.01
CA GLY A 277 25.36 -6.85 0.93
C GLY A 277 25.34 -5.48 0.28
N LYS A 278 25.19 -5.41 -1.03
CA LYS A 278 25.25 -4.17 -1.83
C LYS A 278 24.21 -4.21 -2.94
N SER A 279 23.81 -3.03 -3.44
CA SER A 279 23.08 -2.92 -4.70
C SER A 279 23.94 -2.24 -5.76
N THR A 280 23.69 -2.56 -7.01
CA THR A 280 24.26 -1.88 -8.17
C THR A 280 23.18 -1.05 -8.85
N ARG A 281 23.59 0.10 -9.38
CA ARG A 281 22.71 0.96 -10.14
C ARG A 281 23.23 1.11 -11.57
N PRO A 282 22.44 0.72 -12.57
CA PRO A 282 22.78 1.03 -13.94
C PRO A 282 22.75 2.54 -14.15
N VAL A 283 23.83 3.08 -14.71
CA VAL A 283 23.95 4.50 -15.08
C VAL A 283 24.09 4.63 -16.57
N LEU A 284 23.51 5.68 -17.15
CA LEU A 284 23.66 5.97 -18.58
C LEU A 284 25.04 6.51 -18.93
N GLY A 285 25.85 6.88 -17.93
CA GLY A 285 27.16 7.48 -18.16
C GLY A 285 27.10 8.85 -18.88
N VAL A 286 26.07 9.64 -18.58
CA VAL A 286 25.88 10.98 -19.16
C VAL A 286 25.55 11.99 -18.08
N PHE A 287 25.93 13.25 -18.31
CA PHE A 287 25.46 14.39 -17.54
C PHE A 287 24.45 15.16 -18.39
N PHE A 288 23.31 15.51 -17.81
CA PHE A 288 22.28 16.30 -18.45
C PHE A 288 22.51 17.79 -18.24
N ASP A 289 22.09 18.59 -19.22
CA ASP A 289 22.04 20.05 -19.13
C ASP A 289 20.78 20.43 -18.32
N GLN A 290 20.97 20.76 -17.04
CA GLN A 290 19.88 21.13 -16.14
C GLN A 290 19.25 22.50 -16.50
N THR A 291 19.89 23.28 -17.34
CA THR A 291 19.36 24.59 -17.80
C THR A 291 18.53 24.45 -19.08
N TYR A 292 18.47 23.28 -19.67
CA TYR A 292 17.71 23.03 -20.88
C TYR A 292 16.20 23.02 -20.63
N THR A 293 15.48 23.89 -21.31
CA THR A 293 14.02 24.08 -21.16
C THR A 293 13.22 23.52 -22.35
N GLY A 294 13.87 22.87 -23.31
CA GLY A 294 13.18 22.27 -24.46
C GLY A 294 12.55 20.92 -24.16
N ILE A 295 11.93 20.31 -25.18
CA ILE A 295 11.34 18.98 -25.07
C ILE A 295 12.43 17.90 -24.97
N GLY A 296 12.32 16.99 -24.00
CA GLY A 296 13.28 15.92 -23.77
C GLY A 296 14.40 16.34 -22.83
N ALA A 297 15.48 15.54 -22.79
CA ALA A 297 16.68 15.79 -21.99
C ALA A 297 17.88 16.02 -22.89
N LYS A 298 18.63 17.11 -22.67
CA LYS A 298 19.84 17.43 -23.41
C LYS A 298 21.06 16.89 -22.67
N ILE A 299 21.85 16.06 -23.35
CA ILE A 299 23.11 15.57 -22.80
C ILE A 299 24.12 16.70 -22.86
N LEU A 300 24.71 17.03 -21.72
CA LEU A 300 25.77 18.03 -21.59
C LEU A 300 27.16 17.43 -21.95
N ARG A 301 27.45 16.24 -21.39
CA ARG A 301 28.70 15.50 -21.62
C ARG A 301 28.56 14.05 -21.20
N LEU A 302 29.47 13.20 -21.64
CA LEU A 302 29.60 11.83 -21.15
C LEU A 302 30.27 11.82 -19.76
N SER A 303 29.95 10.81 -18.96
CA SER A 303 30.71 10.49 -17.77
C SER A 303 32.06 9.89 -18.17
N PRO A 304 33.14 10.22 -17.48
CA PRO A 304 34.43 9.58 -17.72
C PRO A 304 34.40 8.08 -17.44
#